data_8f3c473e40db301d913e48533204dd77
#
_entry.id   8f3c473e40db301d913e48533204dd77
#
_cell.length_a   1.000
_cell.length_b   1.000
_cell.length_c   1.000
_cell.angle_alpha   90.00
_cell.angle_beta   90.00
_cell.angle_gamma   90.00
#
_symmetry.space_group_name_H-M   'P 1'
#
loop_
_entity.id
_entity.type
_entity.pdbx_description
1 polymer ?
#
loop_
_entity_poly.entity_id
_entity_poly.type
_entity_poly.pdbx_seq_one_letter_code
_entity_poly.pdbx_strand_id
1 'polypeptide(L)'
;MPEKYDKKCVIVTGSSRGIGAATVKEFAKKGYNVVINYVNNQQQAEKLKYEIEHSFNVIALTIKADISNEKEVEKLLELTIDEFGHIDCLVNNAGIAIDTSLEDKTVANFHKILDTNLIGPFLTCKHIGNYMFKQGHGSIVNISSTNGIDSFYPYSMDYDASKAGLISLNHNFALTFAPKVNVNCIAPGWVDTQMNKELDDDYKQKECEHILLGRFAEPEEIAKFIVTVSETAYLNDSIIKIDGGRC
;
A
#
# COMPACT_ATOMS: atom_id res chain seq x y z
N MET A 1 -23.95 -17.58 8.79
CA MET A 1 -22.94 -16.75 8.07
C MET A 1 -22.69 -15.58 8.99
N PRO A 2 -21.45 -15.13 9.24
CA PRO A 2 -21.25 -13.91 9.96
C PRO A 2 -21.99 -12.79 9.23
N GLU A 3 -22.68 -11.92 9.96
CA GLU A 3 -23.38 -10.82 9.33
C GLU A 3 -22.35 -9.96 8.60
N LYS A 4 -22.51 -9.83 7.31
CA LYS A 4 -21.60 -9.25 6.32
C LYS A 4 -21.15 -7.84 6.68
N TYR A 5 -22.00 -7.12 7.42
CA TYR A 5 -21.83 -5.72 7.80
C TYR A 5 -21.25 -5.50 9.22
N ASP A 6 -21.06 -6.58 10.00
CA ASP A 6 -20.58 -6.46 11.40
C ASP A 6 -19.04 -6.40 11.51
N LYS A 7 -18.33 -6.78 10.45
CA LYS A 7 -16.87 -6.81 10.44
C LYS A 7 -16.30 -5.61 9.72
N LYS A 8 -15.26 -5.02 10.30
CA LYS A 8 -14.48 -3.97 9.64
C LYS A 8 -14.01 -4.38 8.26
N CYS A 9 -13.92 -3.43 7.33
CA CYS A 9 -13.49 -3.63 5.95
C CYS A 9 -12.21 -2.84 5.66
N VAL A 10 -11.25 -3.50 4.98
CA VAL A 10 -10.02 -2.87 4.49
C VAL A 10 -9.88 -3.03 2.99
N ILE A 11 -9.51 -1.95 2.31
CA ILE A 11 -9.04 -1.97 0.93
C ILE A 11 -7.52 -1.89 0.93
N VAL A 12 -6.85 -2.85 0.27
CA VAL A 12 -5.39 -2.79 0.05
C VAL A 12 -5.12 -2.76 -1.45
N THR A 13 -4.59 -1.66 -1.96
CA THR A 13 -4.28 -1.55 -3.38
C THR A 13 -3.04 -2.36 -3.76
N GLY A 14 -3.04 -2.98 -4.95
CA GLY A 14 -1.93 -3.81 -5.42
C GLY A 14 -1.62 -5.01 -4.54
N SER A 15 -2.65 -5.66 -3.99
CA SER A 15 -2.50 -6.65 -2.92
C SER A 15 -2.49 -8.10 -3.37
N SER A 16 -2.33 -8.39 -4.67
CA SER A 16 -2.20 -9.78 -5.15
C SER A 16 -0.87 -10.44 -4.79
N ARG A 17 0.16 -9.69 -4.37
CA ARG A 17 1.51 -10.18 -4.03
C ARG A 17 2.25 -9.25 -3.05
N GLY A 18 3.44 -9.69 -2.60
CA GLY A 18 4.38 -8.90 -1.80
C GLY A 18 3.79 -8.35 -0.50
N ILE A 19 4.15 -7.11 -0.14
CA ILE A 19 3.67 -6.42 1.06
C ILE A 19 2.14 -6.38 1.09
N GLY A 20 1.49 -6.09 -0.04
CA GLY A 20 0.03 -6.01 -0.12
C GLY A 20 -0.65 -7.34 0.23
N ALA A 21 -0.14 -8.47 -0.27
CA ALA A 21 -0.69 -9.80 0.04
C ALA A 21 -0.48 -10.18 1.51
N ALA A 22 0.69 -9.88 2.08
CA ALA A 22 0.94 -10.04 3.50
C ALA A 22 0.00 -9.16 4.34
N THR A 23 -0.25 -7.92 3.88
CA THR A 23 -1.13 -6.94 4.56
C THR A 23 -2.58 -7.43 4.62
N VAL A 24 -3.17 -7.90 3.51
CA VAL A 24 -4.55 -8.41 3.56
C VAL A 24 -4.66 -9.66 4.44
N LYS A 25 -3.63 -10.53 4.49
CA LYS A 25 -3.58 -11.68 5.40
C LYS A 25 -3.55 -11.23 6.87
N GLU A 26 -2.75 -10.23 7.22
CA GLU A 26 -2.68 -9.71 8.60
C GLU A 26 -4.00 -9.06 9.02
N PHE A 27 -4.67 -8.28 8.17
CA PHE A 27 -6.01 -7.76 8.45
C PHE A 27 -7.05 -8.88 8.60
N ALA A 28 -7.01 -9.90 7.74
CA ALA A 28 -7.89 -11.06 7.85
C ALA A 28 -7.71 -11.83 9.17
N LYS A 29 -6.48 -12.00 9.67
CA LYS A 29 -6.19 -12.54 11.01
C LYS A 29 -6.81 -11.72 12.13
N LYS A 30 -6.97 -10.41 11.95
CA LYS A 30 -7.65 -9.49 12.88
C LYS A 30 -9.17 -9.49 12.73
N GLY A 31 -9.70 -10.27 11.80
CA GLY A 31 -11.15 -10.40 11.58
C GLY A 31 -11.74 -9.37 10.63
N TYR A 32 -10.94 -8.61 9.89
CA TYR A 32 -11.41 -7.70 8.86
C TYR A 32 -11.87 -8.46 7.61
N ASN A 33 -12.95 -8.01 6.99
CA ASN A 33 -13.21 -8.30 5.59
C ASN A 33 -12.19 -7.55 4.73
N VAL A 34 -11.72 -8.15 3.65
CA VAL A 34 -10.59 -7.60 2.88
C VAL A 34 -10.92 -7.45 1.41
N VAL A 35 -10.52 -6.34 0.82
CA VAL A 35 -10.55 -6.12 -0.63
C VAL A 35 -9.15 -6.29 -1.20
N ILE A 36 -9.00 -7.28 -2.07
CA ILE A 36 -7.77 -7.60 -2.80
C ILE A 36 -7.84 -6.91 -4.16
N ASN A 37 -7.18 -5.77 -4.30
CA ASN A 37 -7.10 -5.06 -5.57
C ASN A 37 -5.93 -5.56 -6.40
N TYR A 38 -6.16 -5.73 -7.70
CA TYR A 38 -5.14 -6.14 -8.68
C TYR A 38 -5.38 -5.50 -10.05
N VAL A 39 -4.36 -5.49 -10.91
CA VAL A 39 -4.46 -5.05 -12.32
C VAL A 39 -4.31 -6.25 -13.26
N ASN A 40 -3.20 -6.99 -13.16
CA ASN A 40 -2.85 -8.04 -14.12
C ASN A 40 -2.92 -9.47 -13.56
N ASN A 41 -2.78 -9.65 -12.25
CA ASN A 41 -2.57 -10.97 -11.62
C ASN A 41 -3.86 -11.53 -11.00
N GLN A 42 -4.91 -11.74 -11.81
CA GLN A 42 -6.18 -12.30 -11.33
C GLN A 42 -6.00 -13.64 -10.63
N GLN A 43 -5.23 -14.55 -11.22
CA GLN A 43 -5.03 -15.89 -10.66
C GLN A 43 -4.40 -15.83 -9.25
N GLN A 44 -3.43 -14.94 -9.02
CA GLN A 44 -2.83 -14.76 -7.70
C GLN A 44 -3.81 -14.14 -6.71
N ALA A 45 -4.63 -13.17 -7.15
CA ALA A 45 -5.65 -12.55 -6.31
C ALA A 45 -6.72 -13.58 -5.87
N GLU A 46 -7.22 -14.41 -6.79
CA GLU A 46 -8.19 -15.45 -6.48
C GLU A 46 -7.62 -16.55 -5.58
N LYS A 47 -6.36 -16.94 -5.79
CA LYS A 47 -5.67 -17.88 -4.90
C LYS A 47 -5.56 -17.31 -3.48
N LEU A 48 -5.18 -16.04 -3.37
CA LEU A 48 -5.06 -15.36 -2.08
C LEU A 48 -6.42 -15.24 -1.37
N LYS A 49 -7.47 -14.90 -2.11
CA LYS A 49 -8.86 -14.92 -1.63
C LYS A 49 -9.20 -16.28 -1.03
N TYR A 50 -8.99 -17.37 -1.80
CA TYR A 50 -9.27 -18.73 -1.35
C TYR A 50 -8.51 -19.05 -0.05
N GLU A 51 -7.21 -18.75 0.03
CA GLU A 51 -6.40 -18.96 1.22
C GLU A 51 -6.96 -18.21 2.45
N ILE A 52 -7.35 -16.94 2.26
CA ILE A 52 -7.88 -16.10 3.34
C ILE A 52 -9.22 -16.64 3.85
N GLU A 53 -10.17 -16.93 2.97
CA GLU A 53 -11.51 -17.40 3.33
C GLU A 53 -11.49 -18.79 3.98
N HIS A 54 -10.50 -19.64 3.64
CA HIS A 54 -10.33 -20.95 4.27
C HIS A 54 -9.58 -20.90 5.61
N SER A 55 -8.73 -19.89 5.81
CA SER A 55 -7.91 -19.77 7.03
C SER A 55 -8.57 -18.91 8.09
N PHE A 56 -9.43 -17.98 7.69
CA PHE A 56 -10.01 -16.96 8.58
C PHE A 56 -11.52 -16.85 8.34
N ASN A 57 -12.27 -16.57 9.40
CA ASN A 57 -13.72 -16.38 9.30
C ASN A 57 -14.03 -14.96 8.80
N VAL A 58 -13.63 -14.61 7.57
CA VAL A 58 -13.83 -13.31 6.93
C VAL A 58 -14.22 -13.47 5.47
N ILE A 59 -14.70 -12.40 4.84
CA ILE A 59 -14.97 -12.37 3.40
C ILE A 59 -13.82 -11.65 2.70
N ALA A 60 -13.31 -12.22 1.61
CA ALA A 60 -12.34 -11.58 0.74
C ALA A 60 -12.96 -11.28 -0.63
N LEU A 61 -12.87 -10.04 -1.08
CA LEU A 61 -13.37 -9.59 -2.38
C LEU A 61 -12.19 -9.25 -3.28
N THR A 62 -12.14 -9.86 -4.47
CA THR A 62 -11.14 -9.51 -5.48
C THR A 62 -11.70 -8.49 -6.45
N ILE A 63 -11.00 -7.36 -6.66
CA ILE A 63 -11.44 -6.32 -7.59
C ILE A 63 -10.29 -5.95 -8.52
N LYS A 64 -10.54 -6.12 -9.84
CA LYS A 64 -9.64 -5.60 -10.86
C LYS A 64 -9.87 -4.10 -11.02
N ALA A 65 -8.85 -3.29 -10.70
CA ALA A 65 -8.86 -1.84 -10.92
C ALA A 65 -7.43 -1.30 -11.01
N ASP A 66 -7.15 -0.51 -12.03
CA ASP A 66 -5.96 0.30 -12.13
C ASP A 66 -6.19 1.61 -11.36
N ILE A 67 -5.47 1.81 -10.28
CA ILE A 67 -5.65 2.98 -9.42
C ILE A 67 -5.21 4.29 -10.06
N SER A 68 -4.45 4.25 -11.17
CA SER A 68 -4.13 5.43 -11.97
C SER A 68 -5.30 5.91 -12.83
N ASN A 69 -6.36 5.10 -12.94
CA ASN A 69 -7.59 5.41 -13.68
C ASN A 69 -8.72 5.79 -12.71
N GLU A 70 -9.15 7.05 -12.75
CA GLU A 70 -10.17 7.57 -11.84
C GLU A 70 -11.48 6.78 -11.86
N LYS A 71 -11.98 6.40 -13.04
CA LYS A 71 -13.21 5.61 -13.18
C LYS A 71 -13.10 4.20 -12.57
N GLU A 72 -11.90 3.61 -12.64
CA GLU A 72 -11.67 2.31 -12.02
C GLU A 72 -11.57 2.42 -10.49
N VAL A 73 -11.07 3.54 -9.97
CA VAL A 73 -11.10 3.83 -8.52
C VAL A 73 -12.53 4.07 -8.03
N GLU A 74 -13.35 4.81 -8.78
CA GLU A 74 -14.78 4.97 -8.47
C GLU A 74 -15.50 3.63 -8.42
N LYS A 75 -15.24 2.76 -9.40
CA LYS A 75 -15.79 1.40 -9.42
C LYS A 75 -15.29 0.52 -8.27
N LEU A 76 -14.00 0.64 -7.89
CA LEU A 76 -13.45 -0.03 -6.71
C LEU A 76 -14.21 0.36 -5.44
N LEU A 77 -14.48 1.65 -5.25
CA LEU A 77 -15.29 2.16 -4.14
C LEU A 77 -16.72 1.58 -4.19
N GLU A 78 -17.42 1.72 -5.33
CA GLU A 78 -18.79 1.25 -5.52
C GLU A 78 -18.94 -0.24 -5.17
N LEU A 79 -18.14 -1.11 -5.78
CA LEU A 79 -18.18 -2.55 -5.52
C LEU A 79 -17.84 -2.92 -4.06
N THR A 80 -16.96 -2.16 -3.42
CA THR A 80 -16.64 -2.37 -1.99
C THR A 80 -17.83 -2.01 -1.11
N ILE A 81 -18.50 -0.90 -1.39
CA ILE A 81 -19.67 -0.46 -0.61
C ILE A 81 -20.86 -1.37 -0.83
N ASP A 82 -21.10 -1.82 -2.06
CA ASP A 82 -22.17 -2.78 -2.38
C ASP A 82 -21.96 -4.10 -1.62
N GLU A 83 -20.70 -4.52 -1.44
CA GLU A 83 -20.38 -5.75 -0.74
C GLU A 83 -20.38 -5.60 0.79
N PHE A 84 -19.81 -4.54 1.35
CA PHE A 84 -19.53 -4.42 2.78
C PHE A 84 -20.26 -3.25 3.48
N GLY A 85 -20.81 -2.30 2.73
CA GLY A 85 -21.56 -1.16 3.27
C GLY A 85 -20.71 -0.04 3.87
N HIS A 86 -19.44 -0.29 4.20
CA HIS A 86 -18.53 0.67 4.83
C HIS A 86 -17.06 0.33 4.55
N ILE A 87 -16.16 1.27 4.86
CA ILE A 87 -14.71 1.09 4.74
C ILE A 87 -14.05 1.67 6.01
N ASP A 88 -13.28 0.85 6.73
CA ASP A 88 -12.59 1.26 7.95
C ASP A 88 -11.12 1.60 7.70
N CYS A 89 -10.51 0.97 6.70
CA CYS A 89 -9.13 1.21 6.37
C CYS A 89 -8.88 1.20 4.85
N LEU A 90 -8.03 2.13 4.40
CA LEU A 90 -7.46 2.14 3.06
C LEU A 90 -5.94 2.05 3.18
N VAL A 91 -5.33 1.05 2.52
CA VAL A 91 -3.88 0.94 2.41
C VAL A 91 -3.47 1.19 0.95
N ASN A 92 -2.85 2.32 0.70
CA ASN A 92 -2.25 2.69 -0.58
C ASN A 92 -0.89 2.01 -0.71
N ASN A 93 -0.90 0.74 -1.14
CA ASN A 93 0.29 -0.08 -1.28
C ASN A 93 0.75 -0.24 -2.74
N ALA A 94 -0.15 -0.13 -3.72
CA ALA A 94 0.22 -0.29 -5.12
C ALA A 94 1.36 0.65 -5.51
N GLY A 95 2.35 0.09 -6.18
CA GLY A 95 3.50 0.84 -6.66
C GLY A 95 4.34 0.03 -7.63
N ILE A 96 5.04 0.74 -8.50
CA ILE A 96 5.97 0.20 -9.49
C ILE A 96 7.29 0.96 -9.44
N ALA A 97 8.37 0.29 -9.81
CA ALA A 97 9.68 0.89 -10.09
C ALA A 97 10.15 0.42 -11.47
N ILE A 98 10.87 1.28 -12.19
CA ILE A 98 11.51 0.99 -13.48
C ILE A 98 12.89 1.61 -13.44
N ASP A 99 13.89 0.77 -13.15
CA ASP A 99 15.26 1.22 -13.04
C ASP A 99 15.88 1.33 -14.44
N THR A 100 16.31 2.54 -14.78
CA THR A 100 16.96 2.84 -16.05
C THR A 100 18.01 3.93 -15.86
N SER A 101 19.07 3.93 -16.69
CA SER A 101 20.05 5.01 -16.68
C SER A 101 19.39 6.36 -16.97
N LEU A 102 20.04 7.45 -16.59
CA LEU A 102 19.52 8.80 -16.90
C LEU A 102 19.34 9.01 -18.42
N GLU A 103 20.25 8.45 -19.23
CA GLU A 103 20.23 8.58 -20.69
C GLU A 103 19.05 7.82 -21.31
N ASP A 104 18.67 6.67 -20.72
CA ASP A 104 17.59 5.82 -21.22
C ASP A 104 16.22 6.14 -20.59
N LYS A 105 16.21 6.98 -19.56
CA LYS A 105 14.98 7.33 -18.84
C LYS A 105 14.10 8.24 -19.69
N THR A 106 12.92 7.74 -20.01
CA THR A 106 11.94 8.46 -20.83
C THR A 106 10.90 9.19 -20.01
N VAL A 107 10.34 10.27 -20.57
CA VAL A 107 9.19 10.97 -19.97
C VAL A 107 7.99 10.01 -19.80
N ALA A 108 7.81 9.06 -20.71
CA ALA A 108 6.74 8.06 -20.61
C ALA A 108 6.93 7.14 -19.40
N ASN A 109 8.16 6.69 -19.11
CA ASN A 109 8.46 5.92 -17.89
C ASN A 109 8.20 6.75 -16.64
N PHE A 110 8.62 8.01 -16.64
CA PHE A 110 8.42 8.95 -15.56
C PHE A 110 6.91 9.12 -15.24
N HIS A 111 6.10 9.40 -16.27
CA HIS A 111 4.64 9.48 -16.12
C HIS A 111 4.05 8.20 -15.57
N LYS A 112 4.41 7.04 -16.12
CA LYS A 112 3.87 5.76 -15.67
C LYS A 112 4.11 5.51 -14.18
N ILE A 113 5.30 5.88 -13.67
CA ILE A 113 5.63 5.76 -12.24
C ILE A 113 4.83 6.76 -11.42
N LEU A 114 4.77 8.03 -11.83
CA LEU A 114 3.98 9.04 -11.13
C LEU A 114 2.50 8.70 -11.14
N ASP A 115 1.95 8.25 -12.26
CA ASP A 115 0.53 7.88 -12.38
C ASP A 115 0.15 6.78 -11.39
N THR A 116 0.98 5.73 -11.26
CA THR A 116 0.70 4.65 -10.32
C THR A 116 1.01 5.04 -8.87
N ASN A 117 2.21 5.60 -8.61
CA ASN A 117 2.72 5.74 -7.24
C ASN A 117 2.26 7.02 -6.53
N LEU A 118 1.81 8.02 -7.27
CA LEU A 118 1.44 9.34 -6.75
C LEU A 118 -0.01 9.71 -7.08
N ILE A 119 -0.37 9.68 -8.38
CA ILE A 119 -1.75 10.03 -8.80
C ILE A 119 -2.72 8.94 -8.33
N GLY A 120 -2.34 7.66 -8.37
CA GLY A 120 -3.17 6.58 -7.85
C GLY A 120 -3.57 6.78 -6.38
N PRO A 121 -2.64 6.95 -5.44
CA PRO A 121 -2.95 7.32 -4.05
C PRO A 121 -3.75 8.62 -3.91
N PHE A 122 -3.51 9.62 -4.75
CA PHE A 122 -4.35 10.81 -4.78
C PHE A 122 -5.79 10.47 -5.14
N LEU A 123 -6.04 9.68 -6.17
CA LEU A 123 -7.38 9.29 -6.61
C LEU A 123 -8.10 8.41 -5.56
N THR A 124 -7.40 7.44 -4.98
CA THR A 124 -7.99 6.63 -3.91
C THR A 124 -8.35 7.45 -2.68
N CYS A 125 -7.49 8.36 -2.25
CA CYS A 125 -7.81 9.30 -1.16
C CYS A 125 -8.94 10.24 -1.53
N LYS A 126 -8.97 10.76 -2.77
CA LYS A 126 -10.03 11.63 -3.28
C LYS A 126 -11.41 10.95 -3.19
N HIS A 127 -11.54 9.71 -3.63
CA HIS A 127 -12.82 9.01 -3.68
C HIS A 127 -13.10 8.22 -2.39
N ILE A 128 -12.22 7.32 -2.00
CA ILE A 128 -12.41 6.45 -0.84
C ILE A 128 -12.19 7.23 0.47
N GLY A 129 -11.15 8.07 0.56
CA GLY A 129 -10.90 8.94 1.71
C GLY A 129 -12.06 9.89 1.98
N ASN A 130 -12.61 10.55 0.94
CA ASN A 130 -13.79 11.38 1.07
C ASN A 130 -15.05 10.60 1.50
N TYR A 131 -15.20 9.35 1.03
CA TYR A 131 -16.28 8.49 1.50
C TYR A 131 -16.15 8.21 3.00
N MET A 132 -14.96 7.80 3.47
CA MET A 132 -14.67 7.56 4.88
C MET A 132 -14.87 8.83 5.73
N PHE A 133 -14.47 10.00 5.22
CA PHE A 133 -14.70 11.28 5.89
C PHE A 133 -16.19 11.58 6.07
N LYS A 134 -17.03 11.34 5.05
CA LYS A 134 -18.49 11.45 5.13
C LYS A 134 -19.10 10.41 6.06
N GLN A 135 -18.58 9.19 6.06
CA GLN A 135 -18.94 8.10 6.97
C GLN A 135 -18.67 8.48 8.45
N GLY A 136 -17.65 9.31 8.69
CA GLY A 136 -17.32 9.87 10.00
C GLY A 136 -16.18 9.18 10.73
N HIS A 137 -15.58 8.13 10.17
CA HIS A 137 -14.42 7.42 10.72
C HIS A 137 -13.61 6.72 9.62
N GLY A 138 -12.36 6.41 9.92
CA GLY A 138 -11.49 5.59 9.07
C GLY A 138 -10.01 5.81 9.35
N SER A 139 -9.18 5.00 8.67
CA SER A 139 -7.72 5.13 8.69
C SER A 139 -7.14 4.93 7.30
N ILE A 140 -6.21 5.77 6.89
CA ILE A 140 -5.48 5.65 5.63
C ILE A 140 -4.00 5.43 5.94
N VAL A 141 -3.40 4.40 5.35
CA VAL A 141 -1.96 4.14 5.43
C VAL A 141 -1.36 4.17 4.03
N ASN A 142 -0.49 5.15 3.81
CA ASN A 142 0.25 5.30 2.56
C ASN A 142 1.59 4.57 2.65
N ILE A 143 1.93 3.74 1.65
CA ILE A 143 3.21 3.04 1.62
C ILE A 143 4.16 3.80 0.71
N SER A 144 5.05 4.59 1.34
CA SER A 144 6.14 5.29 0.68
C SER A 144 7.37 4.38 0.58
N SER A 145 8.55 4.91 0.79
CA SER A 145 9.85 4.24 0.82
C SER A 145 10.85 5.14 1.54
N THR A 146 11.95 4.58 2.03
CA THR A 146 13.12 5.37 2.44
C THR A 146 13.65 6.25 1.30
N ASN A 147 13.45 5.85 0.05
CA ASN A 147 13.75 6.65 -1.14
C ASN A 147 12.97 7.98 -1.22
N GLY A 148 11.84 8.07 -0.55
CA GLY A 148 11.11 9.34 -0.42
C GLY A 148 11.62 10.25 0.70
N ILE A 149 12.58 9.79 1.52
CA ILE A 149 13.08 10.50 2.71
C ILE A 149 14.55 10.85 2.56
N ASP A 150 15.42 9.83 2.61
CA ASP A 150 16.88 10.00 2.79
C ASP A 150 17.73 8.96 2.04
N SER A 151 17.11 8.09 1.25
CA SER A 151 17.78 7.14 0.37
C SER A 151 17.58 7.56 -1.09
N PHE A 152 18.67 7.63 -1.86
CA PHE A 152 18.58 8.08 -3.25
C PHE A 152 19.24 7.06 -4.17
N TYR A 153 18.53 6.69 -5.24
CA TYR A 153 19.03 5.76 -6.23
C TYR A 153 18.90 6.36 -7.65
N PRO A 154 20.02 6.78 -8.27
CA PRO A 154 19.96 7.53 -9.55
C PRO A 154 19.23 6.83 -10.69
N TYR A 155 19.19 5.49 -10.69
CA TYR A 155 18.47 4.72 -11.70
C TYR A 155 16.95 4.73 -11.52
N SER A 156 16.45 5.09 -10.32
CA SER A 156 15.03 5.17 -10.00
C SER A 156 14.57 6.54 -9.50
N MET A 157 15.15 7.62 -10.03
CA MET A 157 14.85 9.00 -9.62
C MET A 157 13.36 9.39 -9.72
N ASP A 158 12.64 8.81 -10.67
CA ASP A 158 11.19 8.95 -10.84
C ASP A 158 10.41 8.26 -9.70
N TYR A 159 10.88 7.08 -9.27
CA TYR A 159 10.35 6.41 -8.10
C TYR A 159 10.60 7.22 -6.83
N ASP A 160 11.82 7.69 -6.61
CA ASP A 160 12.19 8.51 -5.47
C ASP A 160 11.32 9.77 -5.40
N ALA A 161 11.17 10.48 -6.53
CA ALA A 161 10.28 11.64 -6.64
C ALA A 161 8.82 11.30 -6.32
N SER A 162 8.32 10.15 -6.82
CA SER A 162 6.95 9.70 -6.55
C SER A 162 6.72 9.43 -5.06
N LYS A 163 7.69 8.81 -4.39
CA LYS A 163 7.59 8.46 -2.96
C LYS A 163 7.75 9.67 -2.04
N ALA A 164 8.58 10.65 -2.42
CA ALA A 164 8.65 11.94 -1.75
C ALA A 164 7.34 12.74 -1.93
N GLY A 165 6.78 12.75 -3.15
CA GLY A 165 5.47 13.35 -3.44
C GLY A 165 4.34 12.73 -2.62
N LEU A 166 4.35 11.40 -2.42
CA LEU A 166 3.35 10.70 -1.60
C LEU A 166 3.43 11.11 -0.12
N ILE A 167 4.63 11.36 0.41
CA ILE A 167 4.80 11.91 1.76
C ILE A 167 4.15 13.30 1.86
N SER A 168 4.38 14.17 0.88
CA SER A 168 3.73 15.49 0.83
C SER A 168 2.21 15.38 0.75
N LEU A 169 1.65 14.46 -0.05
CA LEU A 169 0.22 14.19 -0.10
C LEU A 169 -0.33 13.69 1.23
N ASN A 170 0.43 12.84 1.96
CA ASN A 170 0.04 12.36 3.28
C ASN A 170 -0.30 13.51 4.24
N HIS A 171 0.59 14.51 4.35
CA HIS A 171 0.36 15.68 5.19
C HIS A 171 -0.93 16.45 4.79
N ASN A 172 -1.13 16.65 3.49
CA ASN A 172 -2.31 17.35 2.99
C ASN A 172 -3.60 16.58 3.28
N PHE A 173 -3.61 15.26 3.12
CA PHE A 173 -4.78 14.43 3.43
C PHE A 173 -5.03 14.32 4.93
N ALA A 174 -3.98 14.25 5.76
CA ALA A 174 -4.13 14.27 7.22
C ALA A 174 -4.82 15.56 7.69
N LEU A 175 -4.43 16.71 7.15
CA LEU A 175 -5.09 17.99 7.41
C LEU A 175 -6.54 18.03 6.89
N THR A 176 -6.78 17.47 5.70
CA THR A 176 -8.09 17.50 5.04
C THR A 176 -9.12 16.63 5.77
N PHE A 177 -8.71 15.46 6.25
CA PHE A 177 -9.63 14.46 6.78
C PHE A 177 -9.74 14.44 8.32
N ALA A 178 -8.87 15.19 9.02
CA ALA A 178 -9.00 15.32 10.46
C ALA A 178 -10.33 15.99 10.86
N PRO A 179 -10.90 15.65 12.04
CA PRO A 179 -10.47 14.63 12.97
C PRO A 179 -11.09 13.25 12.73
N LYS A 180 -11.75 13.03 11.59
CA LYS A 180 -12.57 11.83 11.34
C LYS A 180 -11.78 10.66 10.78
N VAL A 181 -10.76 10.93 9.95
CA VAL A 181 -9.93 9.90 9.32
C VAL A 181 -8.47 10.21 9.61
N ASN A 182 -7.77 9.24 10.19
CA ASN A 182 -6.33 9.34 10.40
C ASN A 182 -5.59 8.97 9.10
N VAL A 183 -4.56 9.73 8.77
CA VAL A 183 -3.73 9.48 7.59
C VAL A 183 -2.27 9.42 8.00
N ASN A 184 -1.63 8.28 7.77
CA ASN A 184 -0.24 8.05 8.11
C ASN A 184 0.53 7.45 6.94
N CYS A 185 1.85 7.60 6.95
CA CYS A 185 2.73 7.08 5.93
C CYS A 185 3.78 6.15 6.57
N ILE A 186 3.98 5.00 5.97
CA ILE A 186 5.07 4.08 6.29
C ILE A 186 6.07 4.14 5.14
N ALA A 187 7.35 4.24 5.49
CA ALA A 187 8.48 4.28 4.56
C ALA A 187 9.39 3.05 4.81
N PRO A 188 9.11 1.90 4.16
CA PRO A 188 9.96 0.74 4.27
C PRO A 188 11.33 0.97 3.61
N GLY A 189 12.37 0.28 4.13
CA GLY A 189 13.60 0.02 3.43
C GLY A 189 13.46 -1.19 2.49
N TRP A 190 14.53 -1.99 2.39
CA TRP A 190 14.52 -3.21 1.58
C TRP A 190 13.62 -4.29 2.18
N VAL A 191 12.71 -4.83 1.36
CA VAL A 191 11.76 -5.89 1.74
C VAL A 191 11.91 -7.05 0.75
N ASP A 192 11.98 -8.29 1.21
CA ASP A 192 12.09 -9.49 0.37
C ASP A 192 10.76 -9.78 -0.34
N THR A 193 10.55 -9.09 -1.44
CA THR A 193 9.36 -9.22 -2.28
C THR A 193 9.72 -9.71 -3.66
N GLN A 194 8.72 -10.11 -4.43
CA GLN A 194 8.93 -10.49 -5.83
C GLN A 194 9.50 -9.34 -6.70
N MET A 195 9.31 -8.09 -6.31
CA MET A 195 9.92 -6.92 -6.96
C MET A 195 11.46 -6.96 -6.87
N ASN A 196 12.00 -7.52 -5.79
CA ASN A 196 13.42 -7.58 -5.49
C ASN A 196 14.05 -8.97 -5.75
N LYS A 197 13.26 -9.95 -6.26
CA LYS A 197 13.77 -11.31 -6.52
C LYS A 197 14.76 -11.38 -7.69
N GLU A 198 14.64 -10.46 -8.64
CA GLU A 198 15.52 -10.40 -9.81
C GLU A 198 16.84 -9.67 -9.53
N LEU A 199 17.00 -9.11 -8.33
CA LEU A 199 18.29 -8.53 -7.92
C LEU A 199 19.35 -9.61 -7.78
N ASP A 200 20.54 -9.32 -8.26
CA ASP A 200 21.72 -10.17 -8.12
C ASP A 200 22.05 -10.40 -6.64
N ASP A 201 22.47 -11.63 -6.31
CA ASP A 201 22.75 -12.03 -4.92
C ASP A 201 23.91 -11.22 -4.31
N ASP A 202 24.94 -10.88 -5.10
CA ASP A 202 26.05 -10.03 -4.65
C ASP A 202 25.56 -8.60 -4.35
N TYR A 203 24.61 -8.10 -5.14
CA TYR A 203 24.00 -6.80 -4.87
C TYR A 203 23.17 -6.82 -3.58
N LYS A 204 22.33 -7.86 -3.40
CA LYS A 204 21.56 -8.04 -2.15
C LYS A 204 22.45 -8.11 -0.93
N GLN A 205 23.55 -8.85 -1.02
CA GLN A 205 24.50 -8.98 0.08
C GLN A 205 25.13 -7.62 0.44
N LYS A 206 25.54 -6.84 -0.55
CA LYS A 206 26.07 -5.49 -0.34
C LYS A 206 25.04 -4.55 0.31
N GLU A 207 23.77 -4.61 -0.12
CA GLU A 207 22.72 -3.80 0.49
C GLU A 207 22.45 -4.23 1.95
N CYS A 208 22.55 -5.55 2.26
CA CYS A 208 22.45 -6.04 3.64
C CYS A 208 23.56 -5.49 4.55
N GLU A 209 24.78 -5.27 4.02
CA GLU A 209 25.90 -4.69 4.78
C GLU A 209 25.60 -3.25 5.23
N HIS A 210 24.73 -2.53 4.52
CA HIS A 210 24.29 -1.18 4.86
C HIS A 210 23.05 -1.14 5.77
N ILE A 211 22.55 -2.30 6.19
CA ILE A 211 21.40 -2.43 7.10
C ILE A 211 21.92 -2.94 8.44
N LEU A 212 21.67 -2.22 9.55
CA LEU A 212 22.15 -2.65 10.87
C LEU A 212 21.63 -4.04 11.29
N LEU A 213 20.42 -4.42 10.86
CA LEU A 213 19.87 -5.76 11.09
C LEU A 213 20.45 -6.82 10.12
N GLY A 214 21.29 -6.45 9.15
CA GLY A 214 22.00 -7.36 8.23
C GLY A 214 21.13 -8.15 7.27
N ARG A 215 19.87 -7.74 7.04
CA ARG A 215 18.93 -8.44 6.16
C ARG A 215 17.84 -7.52 5.62
N PHE A 216 17.18 -7.96 4.57
CA PHE A 216 15.90 -7.39 4.14
C PHE A 216 14.80 -7.76 5.15
N ALA A 217 13.75 -6.92 5.22
CA ALA A 217 12.57 -7.24 6.00
C ALA A 217 11.71 -8.28 5.26
N GLU A 218 11.02 -9.13 6.03
CA GLU A 218 9.97 -9.98 5.48
C GLU A 218 8.70 -9.15 5.23
N PRO A 219 7.92 -9.41 4.17
CA PRO A 219 6.67 -8.71 3.91
C PRO A 219 5.70 -8.71 5.10
N GLU A 220 5.70 -9.77 5.88
CA GLU A 220 4.88 -9.95 7.08
C GLU A 220 5.26 -8.98 8.21
N GLU A 221 6.54 -8.58 8.31
CA GLU A 221 6.99 -7.61 9.30
C GLU A 221 6.41 -6.22 8.99
N ILE A 222 6.44 -5.84 7.71
CA ILE A 222 5.83 -4.58 7.24
C ILE A 222 4.30 -4.64 7.40
N ALA A 223 3.68 -5.75 7.03
CA ALA A 223 2.22 -5.93 7.13
C ALA A 223 1.70 -5.81 8.56
N LYS A 224 2.36 -6.42 9.54
CA LYS A 224 2.02 -6.29 10.97
C LYS A 224 2.10 -4.83 11.42
N PHE A 225 3.11 -4.11 10.94
CA PHE A 225 3.28 -2.71 11.29
C PHE A 225 2.21 -1.83 10.63
N ILE A 226 1.81 -2.10 9.38
CA ILE A 226 0.69 -1.43 8.69
C ILE A 226 -0.60 -1.56 9.52
N VAL A 227 -0.93 -2.78 9.97
CA VAL A 227 -2.12 -3.01 10.81
C VAL A 227 -2.01 -2.23 12.11
N THR A 228 -0.86 -2.25 12.79
CA THR A 228 -0.65 -1.51 14.04
C THR A 228 -0.86 -0.01 13.85
N VAL A 229 -0.31 0.57 12.79
CA VAL A 229 -0.48 2.00 12.45
C VAL A 229 -1.95 2.32 12.19
N SER A 230 -2.65 1.47 11.43
CA SER A 230 -4.07 1.69 11.08
C SER A 230 -5.00 1.63 12.29
N GLU A 231 -4.66 0.84 13.32
CA GLU A 231 -5.46 0.67 14.54
C GLU A 231 -5.07 1.65 15.67
N THR A 232 -4.01 2.44 15.50
CA THR A 232 -3.55 3.40 16.51
C THR A 232 -4.31 4.71 16.42
N ALA A 233 -5.33 4.88 17.25
CA ALA A 233 -6.26 6.01 17.17
C ALA A 233 -5.64 7.41 17.37
N TYR A 234 -4.54 7.53 18.13
CA TYR A 234 -3.87 8.81 18.39
C TYR A 234 -2.67 9.06 17.46
N LEU A 235 -2.58 8.30 16.36
CA LEU A 235 -1.53 8.48 15.35
C LEU A 235 -2.14 9.12 14.10
N ASN A 236 -1.70 10.32 13.77
CA ASN A 236 -2.12 11.06 12.57
C ASN A 236 -0.94 11.87 12.04
N ASP A 237 -0.87 12.02 10.72
CA ASP A 237 0.16 12.81 10.01
C ASP A 237 1.61 12.35 10.29
N SER A 238 1.81 11.08 10.59
CA SER A 238 3.12 10.54 10.89
C SER A 238 3.76 9.90 9.66
N ILE A 239 5.07 10.16 9.50
CA ILE A 239 5.92 9.49 8.50
C ILE A 239 6.86 8.56 9.25
N ILE A 240 6.68 7.26 9.11
CA ILE A 240 7.37 6.28 9.94
C ILE A 240 8.29 5.43 9.07
N LYS A 241 9.59 5.59 9.28
CA LYS A 241 10.62 4.80 8.62
C LYS A 241 10.75 3.44 9.29
N ILE A 242 10.77 2.36 8.50
CA ILE A 242 10.97 0.98 8.93
C ILE A 242 11.94 0.30 7.96
N ASP A 243 13.24 0.34 8.26
CA ASP A 243 14.31 0.00 7.34
C ASP A 243 15.43 -0.85 7.95
N GLY A 244 15.26 -1.34 9.16
CA GLY A 244 16.28 -2.12 9.86
C GLY A 244 17.49 -1.32 10.30
N GLY A 245 17.42 0.02 10.22
CA GLY A 245 18.52 0.93 10.55
C GLY A 245 19.54 1.01 9.42
N ARG A 246 19.18 1.67 8.31
CA ARG A 246 20.10 1.90 7.19
C ARG A 246 21.12 2.98 7.57
N CYS A 247 22.42 2.71 7.37
CA CYS A 247 23.53 3.65 7.51
C CYS A 247 24.12 4.04 6.16
#